data_731d159730c3caf129c46af0bac89666
#
_entry.id   731d159730c3caf129c46af0bac89666
#
_cell.length_a   1.000
_cell.length_b   1.000
_cell.length_c   1.000
_cell.angle_alpha   90.00
_cell.angle_beta   90.00
_cell.angle_gamma   90.00
#
_symmetry.space_group_name_H-M   'P 1'
#
loop_
_entity.id
_entity.type
_entity.pdbx_description
1 polymer ?
#
loop_
_entity_poly.entity_id
_entity_poly.type
_entity_poly.pdbx_seq_one_letter_code
_entity_poly.pdbx_strand_id
1 'polypeptide(L)'
;TGYEGLASHGGVFGMFVGIWLYCRNMKVSGWVVLDNMGICSGITATFIRLGNLMNSEIIGKVTDVPWAFIFVREDQYPRHPGQLYEALAYFCFFLIILFIYKKRGPKSVGTGFYFGLCLTLIFTFRFFIEYTKEIQVAFEAGLPMDMGQILSIPLIIAGVWSIASSTKRAKEKNVEAK
;
A
#
# COMPACT_ATOMS: atom_id res chain seq x y z
N THR A 1 15.73 -27.20 4.51
CA THR A 1 14.81 -26.69 3.48
C THR A 1 14.15 -25.43 4.01
N GLY A 2 14.88 -24.31 3.98
CA GLY A 2 14.32 -22.99 4.31
C GLY A 2 13.40 -22.55 3.18
N TYR A 3 12.20 -22.09 3.51
CA TYR A 3 11.38 -21.31 2.58
C TYR A 3 12.04 -19.92 2.44
N GLU A 4 12.90 -19.76 1.48
CA GLU A 4 13.39 -18.45 1.07
C GLU A 4 12.28 -17.76 0.28
N GLY A 5 11.55 -16.89 0.96
CA GLY A 5 10.67 -15.89 0.37
C GLY A 5 9.52 -16.44 -0.50
N LEU A 6 8.30 -16.32 -0.01
CA LEU A 6 7.12 -16.41 -0.87
C LEU A 6 7.20 -15.28 -1.91
N ALA A 7 7.27 -15.62 -3.18
CA ALA A 7 7.32 -14.65 -4.26
C ALA A 7 6.06 -13.75 -4.20
N SER A 8 6.23 -12.49 -3.85
CA SER A 8 5.14 -11.51 -3.70
C SER A 8 4.23 -11.45 -4.93
N HIS A 9 4.81 -11.67 -6.12
CA HIS A 9 4.08 -11.70 -7.39
C HIS A 9 3.04 -12.84 -7.47
N GLY A 10 3.40 -14.04 -6.96
CA GLY A 10 2.45 -15.16 -6.90
C GLY A 10 1.29 -14.89 -5.96
N GLY A 11 1.56 -14.26 -4.81
CA GLY A 11 0.52 -13.82 -3.86
C GLY A 11 -0.44 -12.81 -4.47
N VAL A 12 0.08 -11.80 -5.18
CA VAL A 12 -0.73 -10.77 -5.87
C VAL A 12 -1.58 -11.43 -6.96
N PHE A 13 -1.01 -12.31 -7.79
CA PHE A 13 -1.76 -13.03 -8.82
C PHE A 13 -2.86 -13.90 -8.20
N GLY A 14 -2.54 -14.67 -7.17
CA GLY A 14 -3.54 -15.49 -6.45
C GLY A 14 -4.67 -14.67 -5.85
N MET A 15 -4.36 -13.49 -5.32
CA MET A 15 -5.36 -12.55 -4.81
C MET A 15 -6.30 -12.05 -5.91
N PHE A 16 -5.78 -11.69 -7.09
CA PHE A 16 -6.62 -11.28 -8.22
C PHE A 16 -7.54 -12.41 -8.68
N VAL A 17 -7.03 -13.63 -8.81
CA VAL A 17 -7.86 -14.81 -9.16
C VAL A 17 -8.91 -15.07 -8.09
N GLY A 18 -8.54 -15.00 -6.80
CA GLY A 18 -9.47 -15.17 -5.68
C GLY A 18 -10.59 -14.14 -5.68
N ILE A 19 -10.27 -12.85 -5.87
CA ILE A 19 -11.26 -11.77 -5.99
C ILE A 19 -12.19 -12.01 -7.18
N TRP A 20 -11.63 -12.37 -8.33
CA TRP A 20 -12.43 -12.65 -9.54
C TRP A 20 -13.40 -13.80 -9.32
N LEU A 21 -12.95 -14.94 -8.76
CA LEU A 21 -13.79 -16.08 -8.43
C LEU A 21 -14.87 -15.71 -7.41
N TYR A 22 -14.50 -14.98 -6.36
CA TYR A 22 -15.46 -14.51 -5.35
C TYR A 22 -16.55 -13.64 -5.97
N CYS A 23 -16.17 -12.63 -6.76
CA CYS A 23 -17.12 -11.74 -7.42
C CYS A 23 -18.05 -12.48 -8.37
N ARG A 24 -17.50 -13.45 -9.12
CA ARG A 24 -18.28 -14.29 -10.05
C ARG A 24 -19.30 -15.16 -9.33
N ASN A 25 -18.89 -15.84 -8.26
CA ASN A 25 -19.76 -16.78 -7.54
C ASN A 25 -20.80 -16.05 -6.69
N MET A 26 -20.42 -14.98 -6.01
CA MET A 26 -21.31 -14.21 -5.13
C MET A 26 -22.11 -13.12 -5.87
N LYS A 27 -21.87 -12.93 -7.18
CA LYS A 27 -22.49 -11.87 -8.01
C LYS A 27 -22.34 -10.46 -7.40
N VAL A 28 -21.19 -10.20 -6.76
CA VAL A 28 -20.84 -8.92 -6.14
C VAL A 28 -19.93 -8.15 -7.07
N SER A 29 -20.14 -6.82 -7.18
CA SER A 29 -19.24 -5.96 -7.97
C SER A 29 -17.82 -6.00 -7.41
N GLY A 30 -16.82 -6.14 -8.27
CA GLY A 30 -15.40 -6.09 -7.90
C GLY A 30 -15.01 -4.78 -7.20
N TRP A 31 -15.66 -3.66 -7.52
CA TRP A 31 -15.42 -2.39 -6.86
C TRP A 31 -15.82 -2.40 -5.38
N VAL A 32 -16.82 -3.19 -4.99
CA VAL A 32 -17.19 -3.35 -3.57
C VAL A 32 -16.06 -4.04 -2.82
N VAL A 33 -15.49 -5.09 -3.39
CA VAL A 33 -14.38 -5.83 -2.77
C VAL A 33 -13.13 -4.95 -2.69
N LEU A 34 -12.77 -4.28 -3.79
CA LEU A 34 -11.61 -3.40 -3.86
C LEU A 34 -11.71 -2.22 -2.90
N ASP A 35 -12.88 -1.57 -2.78
CA ASP A 35 -13.08 -0.47 -1.83
C ASP A 35 -12.95 -0.94 -0.37
N ASN A 36 -13.52 -2.11 -0.02
CA ASN A 36 -13.35 -2.68 1.32
C ASN A 36 -11.88 -3.01 1.62
N MET A 37 -11.17 -3.58 0.65
CA MET A 37 -9.72 -3.79 0.77
C MET A 37 -8.97 -2.47 0.94
N GLY A 38 -9.33 -1.43 0.17
CA GLY A 38 -8.74 -0.10 0.28
C GLY A 38 -8.92 0.52 1.67
N ILE A 39 -10.08 0.33 2.30
CA ILE A 39 -10.35 0.82 3.66
C ILE A 39 -9.45 0.10 4.68
N CYS A 40 -9.23 -1.21 4.53
CA CYS A 40 -8.48 -2.02 5.50
C CYS A 40 -6.97 -2.08 5.22
N SER A 41 -6.53 -1.79 4.00
CA SER A 41 -5.12 -1.98 3.59
C SER A 41 -4.13 -1.17 4.42
N GLY A 42 -4.50 0.04 4.81
CA GLY A 42 -3.61 0.91 5.60
C GLY A 42 -3.22 0.31 6.94
N ILE A 43 -4.18 -0.26 7.68
CA ILE A 43 -3.88 -0.90 8.98
C ILE A 43 -3.07 -2.20 8.77
N THR A 44 -3.40 -3.00 7.75
CA THR A 44 -2.64 -4.20 7.41
C THR A 44 -1.19 -3.85 7.07
N ALA A 45 -0.98 -2.85 6.22
CA ALA A 45 0.35 -2.39 5.84
C ALA A 45 1.13 -1.84 7.05
N THR A 46 0.47 -1.16 8.00
CA THR A 46 1.08 -0.71 9.25
C THR A 46 1.70 -1.89 10.02
N PHE A 47 0.93 -2.94 10.25
CA PHE A 47 1.44 -4.11 11.00
C PHE A 47 2.52 -4.88 10.25
N ILE A 48 2.46 -4.95 8.92
CA ILE A 48 3.53 -5.52 8.11
C ILE A 48 4.83 -4.71 8.32
N ARG A 49 4.78 -3.38 8.29
CA ARG A 49 5.97 -2.55 8.51
C ARG A 49 6.51 -2.63 9.93
N LEU A 50 5.65 -2.75 10.92
CA LEU A 50 6.10 -3.01 12.30
C LEU A 50 6.75 -4.39 12.42
N GLY A 51 6.24 -5.40 11.73
CA GLY A 51 6.89 -6.71 11.62
C GLY A 51 8.28 -6.63 10.99
N ASN A 52 8.43 -5.91 9.87
CA ASN A 52 9.74 -5.69 9.24
C ASN A 52 10.72 -4.96 10.20
N LEU A 53 10.23 -3.98 10.98
CA LEU A 53 11.05 -3.30 11.99
C LEU A 53 11.57 -4.27 13.04
N MET A 54 10.71 -5.14 13.58
CA MET A 54 11.10 -6.13 14.60
C MET A 54 12.08 -7.18 14.04
N ASN A 55 11.96 -7.51 12.76
CA ASN A 55 12.83 -8.46 12.07
C ASN A 55 14.12 -7.83 11.54
N SER A 56 14.32 -6.52 11.66
CA SER A 56 15.44 -5.78 11.05
C SER A 56 15.50 -5.89 9.52
N GLU A 57 14.32 -6.00 8.86
CA GLU A 57 14.21 -6.09 7.41
C GLU A 57 14.00 -4.71 6.78
N ILE A 58 14.51 -4.50 5.56
CA ILE A 58 14.26 -3.28 4.76
C ILE A 58 14.73 -2.02 5.51
N ILE A 59 15.95 -2.05 6.01
CA ILE A 59 16.55 -0.97 6.78
C ILE A 59 16.82 0.27 5.92
N GLY A 60 16.89 1.43 6.58
CA GLY A 60 17.23 2.69 5.92
C GLY A 60 18.71 2.94 5.82
N LYS A 61 19.07 4.01 5.11
CA LYS A 61 20.46 4.51 5.00
C LYS A 61 21.02 4.91 6.36
N VAL A 62 22.34 4.82 6.48
CA VAL A 62 23.08 5.35 7.64
C VAL A 62 22.79 6.83 7.80
N THR A 63 22.61 7.30 9.04
CA THR A 63 22.21 8.68 9.34
C THR A 63 22.63 9.09 10.73
N ASP A 64 22.78 10.40 10.95
CA ASP A 64 23.12 11.00 12.23
C ASP A 64 21.91 11.63 12.95
N VAL A 65 20.67 11.35 12.50
CA VAL A 65 19.48 11.93 13.14
C VAL A 65 19.31 11.38 14.57
N PRO A 66 18.80 12.20 15.53
CA PRO A 66 18.74 11.80 16.94
C PRO A 66 17.76 10.64 17.24
N TRP A 67 16.90 10.28 16.28
CA TRP A 67 15.99 9.15 16.37
C TRP A 67 16.39 7.97 15.48
N ALA A 68 17.66 7.89 15.08
CA ALA A 68 18.19 6.77 14.33
C ALA A 68 18.15 5.48 15.17
N PHE A 69 17.94 4.35 14.51
CA PHE A 69 17.94 3.02 15.13
C PHE A 69 19.22 2.27 14.75
N ILE A 70 19.76 1.49 15.69
CA ILE A 70 20.83 0.53 15.43
C ILE A 70 20.17 -0.84 15.29
N PHE A 71 20.25 -1.41 14.09
CA PHE A 71 19.76 -2.74 13.79
C PHE A 71 20.84 -3.77 14.05
N VAL A 72 21.01 -4.16 15.31
CA VAL A 72 22.11 -5.01 15.79
C VAL A 72 22.25 -6.36 15.05
N ARG A 73 21.17 -6.83 14.42
CA ARG A 73 21.18 -8.05 13.59
C ARG A 73 21.87 -7.84 12.23
N GLU A 74 21.97 -6.60 11.78
CA GLU A 74 22.54 -6.22 10.47
C GLU A 74 23.94 -5.61 10.66
N ASP A 75 24.01 -4.50 11.41
CA ASP A 75 25.27 -3.81 11.71
C ASP A 75 25.17 -2.95 12.98
N GLN A 76 26.23 -2.17 13.27
CA GLN A 76 26.33 -1.28 14.44
C GLN A 76 26.13 0.20 14.07
N TYR A 77 25.72 0.50 12.83
CA TYR A 77 25.55 1.88 12.40
C TYR A 77 24.14 2.38 12.69
N PRO A 78 24.01 3.69 13.09
CA PRO A 78 22.70 4.32 13.21
C PRO A 78 22.07 4.51 11.82
N ARG A 79 20.81 4.10 11.67
CA ARG A 79 20.10 4.08 10.41
C ARG A 79 18.70 4.68 10.53
N HIS A 80 18.18 5.22 9.42
CA HIS A 80 16.80 5.64 9.36
C HIS A 80 15.86 4.44 9.61
N PRO A 81 14.93 4.51 10.59
CA PRO A 81 13.89 3.50 10.78
C PRO A 81 12.79 3.69 9.74
N GLY A 82 13.10 3.45 8.45
CA GLY A 82 12.18 3.64 7.34
C GLY A 82 10.88 2.87 7.50
N GLN A 83 10.93 1.67 8.08
CA GLN A 83 9.77 0.85 8.41
C GLN A 83 8.82 1.57 9.37
N LEU A 84 9.37 2.27 10.37
CA LEU A 84 8.56 3.02 11.34
C LEU A 84 7.90 4.23 10.67
N TYR A 85 8.62 4.93 9.79
CA TYR A 85 8.05 6.05 9.03
C TYR A 85 6.88 5.58 8.16
N GLU A 86 7.05 4.46 7.47
CA GLU A 86 5.98 3.85 6.66
C GLU A 86 4.82 3.39 7.53
N ALA A 87 5.07 2.75 8.68
CA ALA A 87 4.02 2.30 9.59
C ALA A 87 3.17 3.47 10.08
N LEU A 88 3.79 4.56 10.53
CA LEU A 88 3.09 5.75 11.00
C LEU A 88 2.27 6.41 9.88
N ALA A 89 2.85 6.56 8.69
CA ALA A 89 2.15 7.14 7.55
C ALA A 89 0.94 6.28 7.14
N TYR A 90 1.10 4.97 7.04
CA TYR A 90 0.01 4.05 6.66
C TYR A 90 -1.10 4.01 7.70
N PHE A 91 -0.75 4.11 8.98
CA PHE A 91 -1.73 4.26 10.05
C PHE A 91 -2.52 5.57 9.93
N CYS A 92 -1.85 6.68 9.65
CA CYS A 92 -2.53 7.96 9.40
C CYS A 92 -3.46 7.87 8.17
N PHE A 93 -3.02 7.24 7.09
CA PHE A 93 -3.85 7.05 5.90
C PHE A 93 -5.07 6.19 6.18
N PHE A 94 -4.91 5.11 6.96
CA PHE A 94 -6.03 4.32 7.44
C PHE A 94 -7.05 5.17 8.20
N LEU A 95 -6.61 6.01 9.13
CA LEU A 95 -7.50 6.88 9.90
C LEU A 95 -8.23 7.89 9.01
N ILE A 96 -7.54 8.48 8.03
CA ILE A 96 -8.12 9.41 7.05
C ILE A 96 -9.21 8.70 6.24
N ILE A 97 -8.90 7.53 5.68
CA ILE A 97 -9.84 6.74 4.87
C ILE A 97 -11.05 6.32 5.73
N LEU A 98 -10.81 5.85 6.94
CA LEU A 98 -11.86 5.44 7.88
C LEU A 98 -12.77 6.62 8.26
N PHE A 99 -12.19 7.80 8.48
CA PHE A 99 -12.96 9.03 8.76
C PHE A 99 -13.86 9.40 7.58
N ILE A 100 -13.32 9.37 6.35
CA ILE A 100 -14.09 9.64 5.13
C ILE A 100 -15.21 8.60 4.97
N TYR A 101 -14.91 7.32 5.21
CA TYR A 101 -15.90 6.25 5.16
C TYR A 101 -17.02 6.47 6.17
N LYS A 102 -16.69 6.77 7.42
CA LYS A 102 -17.70 7.08 8.45
C LYS A 102 -18.59 8.26 8.07
N LYS A 103 -18.00 9.31 7.47
CA LYS A 103 -18.75 10.50 7.03
C LYS A 103 -19.66 10.23 5.83
N ARG A 104 -19.19 9.42 4.85
CA ARG A 104 -19.94 9.13 3.61
C ARG A 104 -20.93 7.96 3.76
N GLY A 105 -20.70 7.10 4.74
CA GLY A 105 -21.52 5.92 5.02
C GLY A 105 -21.29 4.74 4.08
N PRO A 106 -21.89 3.57 4.38
CA PRO A 106 -21.68 2.32 3.64
C PRO A 106 -22.11 2.37 2.16
N LYS A 107 -23.07 3.22 1.82
CA LYS A 107 -23.55 3.38 0.43
C LYS A 107 -22.47 3.91 -0.51
N SER A 108 -21.43 4.55 0.01
CA SER A 108 -20.30 5.07 -0.78
C SER A 108 -19.32 3.99 -1.26
N VAL A 109 -19.38 2.78 -0.70
CA VAL A 109 -18.55 1.63 -1.12
C VAL A 109 -19.06 1.07 -2.46
N GLY A 110 -18.14 0.59 -3.27
CA GLY A 110 -18.45 0.01 -4.60
C GLY A 110 -18.30 1.00 -5.75
N THR A 111 -17.67 2.14 -5.50
CA THR A 111 -17.38 3.16 -6.51
C THR A 111 -15.90 3.16 -6.96
N GLY A 112 -15.03 2.44 -6.24
CA GLY A 112 -13.58 2.46 -6.44
C GLY A 112 -12.89 3.69 -5.84
N PHE A 113 -13.62 4.52 -5.08
CA PHE A 113 -13.06 5.72 -4.46
C PHE A 113 -12.04 5.38 -3.37
N TYR A 114 -12.40 4.49 -2.43
CA TYR A 114 -11.52 4.13 -1.31
C TYR A 114 -10.30 3.34 -1.76
N PHE A 115 -10.49 2.45 -2.74
CA PHE A 115 -9.38 1.76 -3.37
C PHE A 115 -8.40 2.73 -4.03
N GLY A 116 -8.93 3.67 -4.84
CA GLY A 116 -8.13 4.69 -5.49
C GLY A 116 -7.39 5.59 -4.49
N LEU A 117 -8.08 6.03 -3.43
CA LEU A 117 -7.49 6.87 -2.38
C LEU A 117 -6.37 6.13 -1.64
N CYS A 118 -6.57 4.87 -1.30
CA CYS A 118 -5.57 4.03 -0.67
C CYS A 118 -4.31 3.89 -1.54
N LEU A 119 -4.48 3.53 -2.82
CA LEU A 119 -3.36 3.42 -3.77
C LEU A 119 -2.60 4.75 -3.88
N THR A 120 -3.33 5.85 -4.09
CA THR A 120 -2.71 7.17 -4.26
C THR A 120 -1.89 7.56 -3.03
N LEU A 121 -2.45 7.44 -1.83
CA LEU A 121 -1.76 7.84 -0.60
C LEU A 121 -0.54 6.95 -0.31
N ILE A 122 -0.71 5.63 -0.34
CA ILE A 122 0.37 4.69 -0.02
C ILE A 122 1.52 4.80 -1.02
N PHE A 123 1.23 4.76 -2.32
CA PHE A 123 2.28 4.74 -3.34
C PHE A 123 2.93 6.11 -3.57
N THR A 124 2.21 7.22 -3.34
CA THR A 124 2.84 8.54 -3.30
C THR A 124 3.83 8.64 -2.14
N PHE A 125 3.44 8.23 -0.94
CA PHE A 125 4.36 8.22 0.20
C PHE A 125 5.54 7.27 -0.05
N ARG A 126 5.27 6.07 -0.59
CA ARG A 126 6.31 5.09 -0.93
C ARG A 126 7.33 5.66 -1.92
N PHE A 127 6.88 6.42 -2.91
CA PHE A 127 7.78 7.07 -3.86
C PHE A 127 8.79 7.99 -3.17
N PHE A 128 8.35 8.77 -2.17
CA PHE A 128 9.24 9.68 -1.45
C PHE A 128 10.09 8.99 -0.39
N ILE A 129 9.55 8.04 0.37
CA ILE A 129 10.30 7.38 1.43
C ILE A 129 11.44 6.51 0.89
N GLU A 130 11.38 6.08 -0.36
CA GLU A 130 12.42 5.28 -1.01
C GLU A 130 13.79 5.98 -0.98
N TYR A 131 13.82 7.31 -1.01
CA TYR A 131 15.07 8.08 -0.87
C TYR A 131 15.80 7.85 0.45
N THR A 132 15.12 7.41 1.49
CA THR A 132 15.71 7.12 2.82
C THR A 132 16.15 5.68 2.98
N LYS A 133 15.83 4.80 2.03
CA LYS A 133 16.16 3.37 2.08
C LYS A 133 17.51 3.09 1.41
N GLU A 134 18.14 2.02 1.85
CA GLU A 134 19.28 1.45 1.13
C GLU A 134 18.81 0.69 -0.12
N ILE A 135 19.69 0.67 -1.13
CA ILE A 135 19.50 -0.13 -2.34
C ILE A 135 19.46 -1.61 -1.94
N GLN A 136 18.35 -2.28 -2.20
CA GLN A 136 18.15 -3.67 -1.79
C GLN A 136 18.70 -4.68 -2.79
N VAL A 137 18.89 -4.30 -4.05
CA VAL A 137 19.29 -5.20 -5.13
C VAL A 137 20.38 -4.55 -5.98
N ALA A 138 21.46 -5.27 -6.22
CA ALA A 138 22.65 -4.74 -6.87
C ALA A 138 22.41 -4.13 -8.27
N PHE A 139 21.39 -4.58 -9.01
CA PHE A 139 21.09 -4.04 -10.35
C PHE A 139 20.43 -2.64 -10.28
N GLU A 140 19.89 -2.23 -9.14
CA GLU A 140 19.29 -0.88 -8.95
C GLU A 140 20.34 0.23 -8.97
N ALA A 141 21.59 -0.08 -8.66
CA ALA A 141 22.70 0.89 -8.63
C ALA A 141 22.96 1.59 -9.99
N GLY A 142 22.46 1.05 -11.09
CA GLY A 142 22.57 1.61 -12.44
C GLY A 142 21.32 2.33 -12.94
N LEU A 143 20.24 2.36 -12.16
CA LEU A 143 18.98 2.98 -12.58
C LEU A 143 18.87 4.42 -12.07
N PRO A 144 18.22 5.33 -12.82
CA PRO A 144 17.98 6.71 -12.40
C PRO A 144 16.97 6.83 -11.25
N MET A 145 16.19 5.79 -10.99
CA MET A 145 15.20 5.67 -9.91
C MET A 145 15.17 4.22 -9.40
N ASP A 146 14.92 4.07 -8.09
CA ASP A 146 14.78 2.78 -7.45
C ASP A 146 13.52 2.03 -7.93
N MET A 147 13.56 0.70 -7.93
CA MET A 147 12.41 -0.13 -8.36
C MET A 147 11.13 0.21 -7.59
N GLY A 148 11.23 0.55 -6.30
CA GLY A 148 10.10 0.99 -5.50
C GLY A 148 9.44 2.26 -6.04
N GLN A 149 10.23 3.20 -6.58
CA GLN A 149 9.73 4.41 -7.21
C GLN A 149 9.09 4.12 -8.57
N ILE A 150 9.78 3.36 -9.43
CA ILE A 150 9.28 2.99 -10.76
C ILE A 150 7.92 2.26 -10.65
N LEU A 151 7.81 1.30 -9.74
CA LEU A 151 6.58 0.54 -9.52
C LEU A 151 5.47 1.39 -8.86
N SER A 152 5.81 2.45 -8.16
CA SER A 152 4.83 3.32 -7.52
C SER A 152 4.08 4.20 -8.53
N ILE A 153 4.73 4.65 -9.61
CA ILE A 153 4.14 5.54 -10.59
C ILE A 153 2.86 4.97 -11.23
N PRO A 154 2.85 3.76 -11.83
CA PRO A 154 1.64 3.21 -12.43
C PRO A 154 0.52 3.00 -11.41
N LEU A 155 0.85 2.70 -10.16
CA LEU A 155 -0.14 2.50 -9.10
C LEU A 155 -0.73 3.84 -8.62
N ILE A 156 0.05 4.92 -8.59
CA ILE A 156 -0.46 6.27 -8.36
C ILE A 156 -1.43 6.68 -9.48
N ILE A 157 -1.05 6.46 -10.74
CA ILE A 157 -1.90 6.77 -11.90
C ILE A 157 -3.22 5.98 -11.83
N ALA A 158 -3.16 4.69 -11.55
CA ALA A 158 -4.33 3.84 -11.37
C ALA A 158 -5.23 4.32 -10.21
N GLY A 159 -4.62 4.74 -9.10
CA GLY A 159 -5.31 5.30 -7.95
C GLY A 159 -6.06 6.59 -8.30
N VAL A 160 -5.38 7.54 -8.92
CA VAL A 160 -5.97 8.83 -9.36
C VAL A 160 -7.08 8.58 -10.38
N TRP A 161 -6.87 7.70 -11.36
CA TRP A 161 -7.90 7.32 -12.33
C TRP A 161 -9.13 6.70 -11.64
N SER A 162 -8.91 5.84 -10.65
CA SER A 162 -10.01 5.21 -9.91
C SER A 162 -10.82 6.24 -9.12
N ILE A 163 -10.17 7.23 -8.49
CA ILE A 163 -10.84 8.35 -7.81
C ILE A 163 -11.64 9.20 -8.82
N ALA A 164 -11.02 9.61 -9.92
CA ALA A 164 -11.67 10.43 -10.94
C ALA A 164 -12.91 9.75 -11.54
N SER A 165 -12.80 8.45 -11.81
CA SER A 165 -13.90 7.65 -12.38
C SER A 165 -14.97 7.28 -11.34
N SER A 166 -14.71 7.42 -10.05
CA SER A 166 -15.63 7.01 -8.97
C SER A 166 -16.96 7.79 -9.00
N THR A 167 -16.93 9.05 -9.40
CA THR A 167 -18.12 9.90 -9.53
C THR A 167 -19.08 9.38 -10.60
N LYS A 168 -18.54 8.89 -11.73
CA LYS A 168 -19.36 8.28 -12.80
C LYS A 168 -20.00 6.99 -12.29
N ARG A 169 -19.20 6.10 -11.69
CA ARG A 169 -19.69 4.83 -11.12
C ARG A 169 -20.72 5.04 -10.00
N ALA A 170 -20.59 6.10 -9.21
CA ALA A 170 -21.57 6.46 -8.18
C ALA A 170 -22.92 6.86 -8.79
N LYS A 171 -22.92 7.58 -9.91
CA LYS A 171 -24.15 7.94 -10.64
C LYS A 171 -24.84 6.71 -11.22
N GLU A 172 -24.09 5.84 -11.89
CA GLU A 172 -24.59 4.59 -12.46
C GLU A 172 -25.24 3.71 -11.38
N LYS A 173 -24.57 3.50 -10.24
CA LYS A 173 -25.09 2.74 -9.11
C LYS A 173 -26.39 3.31 -8.54
N ASN A 174 -26.55 4.62 -8.52
CA ASN A 174 -27.79 5.26 -8.03
C ASN A 174 -28.95 5.13 -9.03
N VAL A 175 -28.66 4.96 -10.31
CA VAL A 175 -29.68 4.71 -11.34
C VAL A 175 -30.19 3.26 -11.26
N GLU A 176 -29.29 2.30 -11.03
CA GLU A 176 -29.66 0.87 -10.89
C GLU A 176 -30.43 0.57 -9.58
N ALA A 177 -30.32 1.44 -8.57
CA ALA A 177 -30.99 1.26 -7.29
C ALA A 177 -32.40 1.89 -7.24
N LYS A 178 -32.87 2.55 -8.33
CA LYS A 178 -34.21 3.09 -8.51
C LYS A 178 -35.09 2.17 -9.34
#